data_e6f511970d684d1d4504b86666c0dc35
#
_entry.id   e6f511970d684d1d4504b86666c0dc35
#
_cell.length_a   1.000
_cell.length_b   1.000
_cell.length_c   1.000
_cell.angle_alpha   90.00
_cell.angle_beta   90.00
_cell.angle_gamma   90.00
#
_symmetry.space_group_name_H-M   'P 1'
#
loop_
_entity.id
_entity.type
_entity.pdbx_description
1 polymer ?
#
loop_
_entity_poly.entity_id
_entity_poly.type
_entity_poly.pdbx_seq_one_letter_code
_entity_poly.pdbx_strand_id
1 'polypeptide(L)'
;MPTLGFAAKWYKGNTHVHTVLCGHADSTPEVVAQWYHDRGYNFLVLSEHNKFIDPSTVKLSGEIREDFLLVPGEEITGGRNNGSIHFTAMNTSRLVPWDFRDKNRSKVMQNYVDETEKAGGTNILNHPIYSRTVQVHEITPVKNLYMFELYNAHPGVRNFGTAHLPSTEQLWDALLEKGMIMWGVSSDDAHKLQKWGEKENNPGRGWVMVQSDELTSDAITKAMLRGDFYSSSGVMLDKLVRGSSTIELSVNEEETACELASEFLFGRPVKKGKPGTFIEFSGPGGEVVKTVEGVSASCEAKGAYLRAKVIHRVKTEDGKLLEYYAWTQPVFTDGR
;
A
#
# COMPACT_ATOMS: atom_id res chain seq x y z
N MET A 1 -32.94 19.67 2.52
CA MET A 1 -32.16 20.12 1.35
C MET A 1 -31.33 18.96 0.91
N PRO A 2 -31.31 18.56 -0.38
CA PRO A 2 -30.40 17.53 -0.81
C PRO A 2 -28.98 18.08 -0.68
N THR A 3 -28.15 17.42 0.10
CA THR A 3 -26.70 17.63 0.11
C THR A 3 -26.20 17.37 -1.31
N LEU A 4 -25.61 18.37 -1.95
CA LEU A 4 -24.81 18.17 -3.16
C LEU A 4 -23.67 17.21 -2.78
N GLY A 5 -23.86 15.94 -3.06
CA GLY A 5 -22.79 14.95 -2.93
C GLY A 5 -21.74 15.30 -3.98
N PHE A 6 -20.58 15.76 -3.54
CA PHE A 6 -19.42 15.82 -4.40
C PHE A 6 -19.11 14.39 -4.85
N ALA A 7 -18.87 14.19 -6.14
CA ALA A 7 -18.37 12.90 -6.61
C ALA A 7 -17.03 12.65 -5.94
N ALA A 8 -16.89 11.50 -5.29
CA ALA A 8 -15.66 11.12 -4.63
C ALA A 8 -14.47 11.18 -5.62
N LYS A 9 -13.38 11.79 -5.21
CA LYS A 9 -12.17 11.97 -6.01
C LYS A 9 -11.15 10.88 -5.68
N TRP A 10 -10.29 10.58 -6.63
CA TRP A 10 -9.13 9.74 -6.41
C TRP A 10 -7.94 10.59 -5.97
N TYR A 11 -7.28 10.17 -4.87
CA TYR A 11 -6.08 10.80 -4.33
C TYR A 11 -4.93 9.81 -4.33
N LYS A 12 -3.85 10.15 -5.04
CA LYS A 12 -2.60 9.39 -5.07
C LYS A 12 -1.81 9.66 -3.79
N GLY A 13 -1.38 8.61 -3.09
CA GLY A 13 -0.65 8.78 -1.84
C GLY A 13 0.35 7.69 -1.53
N ASN A 14 1.27 8.00 -0.62
CA ASN A 14 2.22 7.05 -0.08
C ASN A 14 2.14 7.02 1.44
N THR A 15 2.12 5.81 1.99
CA THR A 15 1.94 5.59 3.44
C THR A 15 3.23 5.22 4.16
N HIS A 16 4.36 5.07 3.42
CA HIS A 16 5.60 4.62 4.01
C HIS A 16 6.80 5.28 3.33
N VAL A 17 7.40 6.27 4.00
CA VAL A 17 8.58 6.98 3.53
C VAL A 17 9.37 7.54 4.71
N HIS A 18 10.69 7.63 4.53
CA HIS A 18 11.64 8.08 5.53
C HIS A 18 12.38 9.35 5.09
N THR A 19 12.86 10.10 6.08
CA THR A 19 13.67 11.30 5.90
C THR A 19 14.94 11.22 6.75
N VAL A 20 15.81 12.22 6.67
CA VAL A 20 17.02 12.29 7.51
C VAL A 20 16.75 12.13 9.01
N LEU A 21 15.50 12.29 9.44
CA LEU A 21 15.12 12.17 10.85
C LEU A 21 15.20 10.73 11.37
N CYS A 22 15.11 9.70 10.52
CA CYS A 22 15.35 8.30 10.90
C CYS A 22 16.84 7.95 11.03
N GLY A 23 17.74 8.82 10.56
CA GLY A 23 19.20 8.67 10.68
C GLY A 23 19.85 7.84 9.57
N HIS A 24 19.10 7.29 8.60
CA HIS A 24 19.67 6.53 7.47
C HIS A 24 19.03 6.83 6.11
N ALA A 25 18.04 7.72 6.05
CA ALA A 25 17.60 8.34 4.81
C ALA A 25 18.42 9.61 4.53
N ASP A 26 18.34 10.14 3.31
CA ASP A 26 19.29 11.16 2.80
C ASP A 26 18.68 12.55 2.53
N SER A 27 17.38 12.72 2.74
CA SER A 27 16.67 13.96 2.39
C SER A 27 15.77 14.45 3.52
N THR A 28 15.58 15.77 3.63
CA THR A 28 14.74 16.37 4.67
C THR A 28 13.25 16.15 4.40
N PRO A 29 12.37 16.27 5.42
CA PRO A 29 10.92 16.15 5.24
C PRO A 29 10.37 17.05 4.13
N GLU A 30 10.88 18.28 4.02
CA GLU A 30 10.48 19.26 3.01
C GLU A 30 10.85 18.79 1.59
N VAL A 31 12.08 18.30 1.41
CA VAL A 31 12.57 17.80 0.11
C VAL A 31 11.78 16.55 -0.31
N VAL A 32 11.51 15.64 0.63
CA VAL A 32 10.71 14.45 0.38
C VAL A 32 9.29 14.84 -0.01
N ALA A 33 8.62 15.70 0.77
CA ALA A 33 7.26 16.16 0.48
C ALA A 33 7.16 16.86 -0.89
N GLN A 34 8.13 17.74 -1.20
CA GLN A 34 8.22 18.43 -2.51
C GLN A 34 8.34 17.42 -3.65
N TRP A 35 9.17 16.40 -3.49
CA TRP A 35 9.39 15.38 -4.52
C TRP A 35 8.09 14.62 -4.86
N TYR A 36 7.32 14.23 -3.84
CA TYR A 36 6.03 13.54 -4.04
C TYR A 36 4.99 14.47 -4.65
N HIS A 37 4.86 15.70 -4.14
CA HIS A 37 3.96 16.70 -4.70
C HIS A 37 4.20 16.94 -6.20
N ASP A 38 5.46 17.17 -6.60
CA ASP A 38 5.85 17.44 -7.99
C ASP A 38 5.56 16.27 -8.94
N ARG A 39 5.22 15.10 -8.40
CA ARG A 39 4.86 13.88 -9.16
C ARG A 39 3.40 13.48 -8.99
N GLY A 40 2.56 14.47 -8.65
CA GLY A 40 1.11 14.32 -8.62
C GLY A 40 0.59 13.49 -7.46
N TYR A 41 1.39 13.29 -6.40
CA TYR A 41 0.85 12.76 -5.15
C TYR A 41 0.07 13.83 -4.41
N ASN A 42 -1.02 13.42 -3.76
CA ASN A 42 -1.90 14.30 -3.00
C ASN A 42 -1.66 14.18 -1.50
N PHE A 43 -1.17 13.05 -1.02
CA PHE A 43 -0.88 12.88 0.40
C PHE A 43 0.34 12.00 0.65
N LEU A 44 0.93 12.19 1.83
CA LEU A 44 2.11 11.46 2.28
C LEU A 44 2.04 11.25 3.80
N VAL A 45 2.39 10.04 4.24
CA VAL A 45 2.70 9.76 5.65
C VAL A 45 4.21 9.75 5.81
N LEU A 46 4.77 10.70 6.56
CA LEU A 46 6.16 10.66 6.99
C LEU A 46 6.29 9.66 8.15
N SER A 47 6.78 8.46 7.86
CA SER A 47 6.76 7.32 8.76
C SER A 47 8.15 7.03 9.35
N GLU A 48 8.69 7.96 10.10
CA GLU A 48 10.00 7.79 10.74
C GLU A 48 10.00 6.69 11.80
N HIS A 49 11.09 5.94 11.91
CA HIS A 49 11.23 4.90 12.93
C HIS A 49 11.07 5.45 14.35
N ASN A 50 9.97 5.06 15.02
CA ASN A 50 9.69 5.42 16.42
C ASN A 50 9.81 6.93 16.69
N LYS A 51 9.37 7.73 15.72
CA LYS A 51 9.39 9.18 15.81
C LYS A 51 8.17 9.77 15.14
N PHE A 52 7.29 10.34 15.94
CA PHE A 52 6.13 11.07 15.44
C PHE A 52 6.56 12.39 14.77
N ILE A 53 6.07 12.63 13.57
CA ILE A 53 6.24 13.90 12.87
C ILE A 53 4.92 14.65 12.88
N ASP A 54 4.92 15.82 13.52
CA ASP A 54 3.83 16.78 13.42
C ASP A 54 3.93 17.50 12.06
N PRO A 55 2.96 17.33 11.16
CA PRO A 55 2.95 17.97 9.85
C PRO A 55 3.10 19.49 9.87
N SER A 56 2.66 20.15 10.96
CA SER A 56 2.76 21.60 11.12
C SER A 56 4.21 22.09 11.25
N THR A 57 5.13 21.21 11.63
CA THR A 57 6.57 21.51 11.78
C THR A 57 7.33 21.43 10.47
N VAL A 58 6.77 20.79 9.43
CA VAL A 58 7.39 20.69 8.10
C VAL A 58 7.11 21.95 7.31
N LYS A 59 8.16 22.60 6.84
CA LYS A 59 8.07 23.92 6.16
C LYS A 59 7.79 23.75 4.67
N LEU A 60 6.54 23.49 4.32
CA LEU A 60 6.10 23.47 2.92
C LEU A 60 5.76 24.89 2.44
N SER A 61 5.96 25.15 1.14
CA SER A 61 5.49 26.39 0.50
C SER A 61 3.94 26.48 0.56
N GLY A 62 3.39 27.69 0.43
CA GLY A 62 1.93 27.89 0.42
C GLY A 62 1.24 27.10 -0.69
N GLU A 63 1.84 27.08 -1.89
CA GLU A 63 1.32 26.38 -3.06
C GLU A 63 1.17 24.87 -2.81
N ILE A 64 2.16 24.22 -2.20
CA ILE A 64 2.09 22.79 -1.87
C ILE A 64 1.02 22.53 -0.81
N ARG A 65 0.82 23.41 0.17
CA ARG A 65 -0.16 23.23 1.25
C ARG A 65 -1.61 23.28 0.78
N GLU A 66 -1.89 23.80 -0.41
CA GLU A 66 -3.23 23.91 -0.95
C GLU A 66 -3.79 22.59 -1.46
N ASP A 67 -2.92 21.70 -2.00
CA ASP A 67 -3.32 20.47 -2.68
C ASP A 67 -2.55 19.23 -2.25
N PHE A 68 -1.66 19.33 -1.24
CA PHE A 68 -0.87 18.25 -0.70
C PHE A 68 -1.00 18.12 0.81
N LEU A 69 -1.39 16.93 1.25
CA LEU A 69 -1.62 16.60 2.66
C LEU A 69 -0.45 15.80 3.25
N LEU A 70 0.15 16.30 4.32
CA LEU A 70 0.96 15.45 5.20
C LEU A 70 0.06 14.86 6.29
N VAL A 71 -0.08 13.54 6.29
CA VAL A 71 -0.79 12.79 7.34
C VAL A 71 0.16 12.54 8.49
N PRO A 72 -0.18 12.89 9.75
CA PRO A 72 0.68 12.63 10.89
C PRO A 72 0.83 11.13 11.12
N GLY A 73 2.05 10.68 11.44
CA GLY A 73 2.30 9.26 11.66
C GLY A 73 3.75 8.94 12.02
N GLU A 74 4.04 7.66 12.08
CA GLU A 74 5.36 7.10 12.33
C GLU A 74 5.43 5.65 11.87
N GLU A 75 6.63 5.10 11.71
CA GLU A 75 6.83 3.67 11.65
C GLU A 75 7.20 3.13 13.03
N ILE A 76 6.28 2.44 13.67
CA ILE A 76 6.54 1.67 14.89
C ILE A 76 7.51 0.55 14.55
N THR A 77 8.69 0.57 15.11
CA THR A 77 9.74 -0.41 14.88
C THR A 77 10.16 -1.03 16.19
N GLY A 78 9.78 -2.29 16.41
CA GLY A 78 10.06 -2.98 17.66
C GLY A 78 10.13 -4.50 17.48
N GLY A 79 9.93 -5.25 18.58
CA GLY A 79 9.95 -6.72 18.56
C GLY A 79 11.34 -7.33 18.43
N ARG A 80 12.41 -6.62 18.74
CA ARG A 80 13.83 -6.98 18.51
C ARG A 80 14.21 -8.40 18.92
N ASN A 81 13.65 -8.94 19.99
CA ASN A 81 14.03 -10.27 20.52
C ASN A 81 13.47 -11.45 19.69
N ASN A 82 12.43 -11.21 18.88
CA ASN A 82 11.72 -12.25 18.10
C ASN A 82 11.66 -11.95 16.61
N GLY A 83 12.54 -11.11 16.10
CA GLY A 83 12.48 -10.55 14.74
C GLY A 83 11.65 -9.27 14.73
N SER A 84 12.14 -8.32 13.99
CA SER A 84 11.54 -6.99 13.87
C SER A 84 10.10 -7.06 13.36
N ILE A 85 9.21 -6.29 13.96
CA ILE A 85 7.81 -6.12 13.55
C ILE A 85 7.64 -4.62 13.36
N HIS A 86 7.21 -4.24 12.17
CA HIS A 86 7.06 -2.85 11.78
C HIS A 86 5.60 -2.54 11.42
N PHE A 87 5.13 -1.38 11.83
CA PHE A 87 3.80 -0.89 11.54
C PHE A 87 3.85 0.60 11.19
N THR A 88 3.25 1.00 10.11
CA THR A 88 2.90 2.40 9.95
C THR A 88 1.69 2.72 10.83
N ALA A 89 1.87 3.55 11.83
CA ALA A 89 0.79 4.19 12.56
C ALA A 89 0.48 5.52 11.87
N MET A 90 -0.68 5.63 11.22
CA MET A 90 -1.09 6.82 10.48
C MET A 90 -2.26 7.54 11.14
N ASN A 91 -2.33 8.85 10.95
CA ASN A 91 -3.34 9.76 11.51
C ASN A 91 -3.36 9.70 13.05
N THR A 92 -2.18 9.62 13.67
CA THR A 92 -2.02 9.66 15.11
C THR A 92 -1.83 11.09 15.60
N SER A 93 -2.22 11.35 16.85
CA SER A 93 -2.08 12.68 17.49
C SER A 93 -0.80 12.81 18.32
N ARG A 94 -0.05 11.75 18.48
CA ARG A 94 1.17 11.67 19.32
C ARG A 94 2.00 10.44 18.97
N LEU A 95 3.23 10.41 19.46
CA LEU A 95 4.09 9.22 19.40
C LEU A 95 3.40 8.02 20.05
N VAL A 96 3.42 6.88 19.35
CA VAL A 96 2.89 5.61 19.83
C VAL A 96 3.98 4.84 20.59
N PRO A 97 3.69 4.29 21.77
CA PRO A 97 4.64 3.43 22.48
C PRO A 97 5.03 2.20 21.64
N TRP A 98 6.31 1.87 21.58
CA TRP A 98 6.84 0.83 20.71
C TRP A 98 7.71 -0.24 21.40
N ASP A 99 8.25 0.00 22.59
CA ASP A 99 9.16 -0.93 23.28
C ASP A 99 8.41 -2.03 24.06
N PHE A 100 7.59 -2.82 23.34
CA PHE A 100 6.91 -3.97 23.92
C PHE A 100 7.78 -5.22 23.82
N ARG A 101 8.05 -5.85 24.96
CA ARG A 101 8.95 -7.01 25.09
C ARG A 101 8.17 -8.27 25.45
N ASP A 102 7.43 -8.83 24.50
CA ASP A 102 6.80 -10.14 24.67
C ASP A 102 7.41 -11.14 23.66
N LYS A 103 7.49 -12.42 24.07
CA LYS A 103 7.88 -13.51 23.17
C LYS A 103 6.79 -13.84 22.16
N ASN A 104 5.55 -13.55 22.48
CA ASN A 104 4.42 -13.73 21.59
C ASN A 104 4.26 -12.52 20.68
N ARG A 105 4.57 -12.71 19.39
CA ARG A 105 4.53 -11.65 18.38
C ARG A 105 3.11 -11.11 18.17
N SER A 106 2.07 -11.95 18.28
CA SER A 106 0.69 -11.49 18.20
C SER A 106 0.34 -10.48 19.31
N LYS A 107 0.87 -10.68 20.53
CA LYS A 107 0.68 -9.73 21.63
C LYS A 107 1.42 -8.42 21.38
N VAL A 108 2.63 -8.47 20.81
CA VAL A 108 3.37 -7.27 20.43
C VAL A 108 2.59 -6.49 19.37
N MET A 109 2.10 -7.15 18.32
CA MET A 109 1.27 -6.52 17.30
C MET A 109 -0.02 -5.95 17.86
N GLN A 110 -0.69 -6.67 18.76
CA GLN A 110 -1.92 -6.16 19.41
C GLN A 110 -1.64 -4.89 20.23
N ASN A 111 -0.52 -4.85 20.97
CA ASN A 111 -0.14 -3.64 21.69
C ASN A 111 0.08 -2.44 20.75
N TYR A 112 0.68 -2.65 19.57
CA TYR A 112 0.84 -1.58 18.59
C TYR A 112 -0.51 -1.09 18.07
N VAL A 113 -1.43 -2.01 17.77
CA VAL A 113 -2.79 -1.64 17.34
C VAL A 113 -3.51 -0.86 18.45
N ASP A 114 -3.53 -1.38 19.67
CA ASP A 114 -4.24 -0.76 20.80
C ASP A 114 -3.69 0.64 21.12
N GLU A 115 -2.37 0.82 21.10
CA GLU A 115 -1.76 2.12 21.39
C GLU A 115 -1.95 3.13 20.25
N THR A 116 -1.96 2.66 18.99
CA THR A 116 -2.27 3.52 17.87
C THR A 116 -3.73 3.99 17.89
N GLU A 117 -4.68 3.10 18.20
CA GLU A 117 -6.09 3.47 18.38
C GLU A 117 -6.27 4.51 19.52
N LYS A 118 -5.57 4.35 20.65
CA LYS A 118 -5.55 5.35 21.74
C LYS A 118 -4.94 6.70 21.32
N ALA A 119 -4.09 6.69 20.31
CA ALA A 119 -3.56 7.92 19.69
C ALA A 119 -4.48 8.51 18.61
N GLY A 120 -5.63 7.87 18.34
CA GLY A 120 -6.64 8.31 17.35
C GLY A 120 -6.38 7.81 15.93
N GLY A 121 -5.33 7.03 15.71
CA GLY A 121 -4.89 6.57 14.39
C GLY A 121 -5.29 5.14 14.05
N THR A 122 -4.72 4.64 12.95
CA THR A 122 -4.85 3.26 12.48
C THR A 122 -3.50 2.70 12.03
N ASN A 123 -3.44 1.38 11.84
CA ASN A 123 -2.21 0.65 11.54
C ASN A 123 -2.20 0.01 10.16
N ILE A 124 -1.00 -0.02 9.56
CA ILE A 124 -0.64 -0.87 8.43
C ILE A 124 0.51 -1.77 8.89
N LEU A 125 0.38 -3.09 8.78
CA LEU A 125 1.50 -4.01 9.02
C LEU A 125 2.49 -3.90 7.86
N ASN A 126 3.69 -3.37 8.10
CA ASN A 126 4.69 -3.11 7.09
C ASN A 126 5.42 -4.38 6.67
N HIS A 127 5.77 -4.47 5.39
CA HIS A 127 6.64 -5.48 4.73
C HIS A 127 6.73 -6.84 5.47
N PRO A 128 5.61 -7.56 5.62
CA PRO A 128 5.53 -8.77 6.45
C PRO A 128 6.49 -9.88 6.00
N ILE A 129 7.02 -9.81 4.79
CA ILE A 129 7.99 -10.76 4.21
C ILE A 129 9.37 -10.09 4.00
N TYR A 130 9.77 -9.21 4.91
CA TYR A 130 11.13 -8.67 4.97
C TYR A 130 12.05 -9.67 5.72
N SER A 131 12.88 -9.30 6.63
CA SER A 131 13.93 -10.13 7.25
C SER A 131 13.42 -11.44 7.89
N ARG A 132 12.38 -11.38 8.71
CA ARG A 132 11.66 -12.52 9.28
C ARG A 132 10.18 -12.41 8.96
N THR A 133 9.69 -13.35 8.18
CA THR A 133 8.29 -13.41 7.76
C THR A 133 7.35 -13.45 8.96
N VAL A 134 6.34 -12.57 8.96
CA VAL A 134 5.22 -12.63 9.89
C VAL A 134 4.25 -13.70 9.39
N GLN A 135 3.92 -14.64 10.25
CA GLN A 135 3.11 -15.80 9.87
C GLN A 135 1.61 -15.54 10.02
N VAL A 136 0.79 -16.22 9.22
CA VAL A 136 -0.68 -16.13 9.30
C VAL A 136 -1.18 -16.32 10.73
N HIS A 137 -0.69 -17.34 11.46
CA HIS A 137 -1.10 -17.62 12.82
C HIS A 137 -0.65 -16.57 13.85
N GLU A 138 0.32 -15.72 13.52
CA GLU A 138 0.73 -14.57 14.33
C GLU A 138 -0.20 -13.37 14.11
N ILE A 139 -0.72 -13.20 12.88
CA ILE A 139 -1.61 -12.09 12.50
C ILE A 139 -3.06 -12.36 12.91
N THR A 140 -3.57 -13.56 12.67
CA THR A 140 -5.00 -13.87 12.86
C THR A 140 -5.56 -13.61 14.27
N PRO A 141 -4.78 -13.67 15.39
CA PRO A 141 -5.30 -13.30 16.71
C PRO A 141 -5.37 -11.79 16.96
N VAL A 142 -4.76 -10.97 16.09
CA VAL A 142 -4.69 -9.51 16.27
C VAL A 142 -6.01 -8.89 15.83
N LYS A 143 -6.65 -8.19 16.75
CA LYS A 143 -7.92 -7.49 16.51
C LYS A 143 -7.66 -6.09 15.96
N ASN A 144 -8.60 -5.57 15.18
CA ASN A 144 -8.59 -4.23 14.61
C ASN A 144 -7.37 -3.94 13.70
N LEU A 145 -6.72 -4.97 13.20
CA LEU A 145 -5.70 -4.86 12.17
C LEU A 145 -6.36 -5.12 10.80
N TYR A 146 -6.53 -4.07 10.00
CA TYR A 146 -7.26 -4.10 8.74
C TYR A 146 -6.39 -3.92 7.51
N MET A 147 -5.13 -3.52 7.67
CA MET A 147 -4.25 -3.20 6.54
C MET A 147 -2.86 -3.81 6.71
N PHE A 148 -2.27 -4.20 5.59
CA PHE A 148 -0.87 -4.64 5.52
C PHE A 148 -0.25 -4.23 4.19
N GLU A 149 1.07 -4.15 4.12
CA GLU A 149 1.77 -3.93 2.85
C GLU A 149 1.76 -5.18 2.00
N LEU A 150 0.89 -5.15 0.98
CA LEU A 150 0.83 -6.14 -0.09
C LEU A 150 2.03 -5.98 -1.03
N TYR A 151 2.43 -4.74 -1.27
CA TYR A 151 3.60 -4.40 -2.05
C TYR A 151 4.38 -3.28 -1.36
N ASN A 152 5.64 -3.53 -1.07
CA ASN A 152 6.58 -2.55 -0.58
C ASN A 152 7.74 -2.49 -1.58
N ALA A 153 8.01 -1.30 -2.12
CA ALA A 153 8.97 -1.14 -3.22
C ALA A 153 10.44 -1.16 -2.78
N HIS A 154 10.72 -1.27 -1.47
CA HIS A 154 12.08 -1.42 -0.98
C HIS A 154 12.75 -2.69 -1.55
N PRO A 155 13.96 -2.60 -2.13
CA PRO A 155 14.60 -3.71 -2.86
C PRO A 155 14.86 -4.97 -2.01
N GLY A 156 14.89 -4.83 -0.68
CA GLY A 156 15.07 -5.93 0.27
C GLY A 156 13.81 -6.73 0.56
N VAL A 157 12.63 -6.23 0.16
CA VAL A 157 11.34 -6.87 0.45
C VAL A 157 11.02 -7.92 -0.62
N ARG A 158 10.58 -9.10 -0.18
CA ARG A 158 10.30 -10.24 -1.06
C ARG A 158 8.81 -10.38 -1.35
N ASN A 159 8.18 -9.34 -1.90
CA ASN A 159 6.74 -9.30 -2.18
C ASN A 159 6.24 -10.52 -2.96
N PHE A 160 7.04 -11.03 -3.89
CA PHE A 160 6.67 -12.15 -4.76
C PHE A 160 7.11 -13.52 -4.21
N GLY A 161 7.52 -13.55 -2.95
CA GLY A 161 7.99 -14.78 -2.31
C GLY A 161 9.31 -15.30 -2.84
N THR A 162 9.67 -16.51 -2.42
CA THR A 162 10.82 -17.27 -2.87
C THR A 162 10.45 -18.76 -2.94
N ALA A 163 11.40 -19.63 -3.27
CA ALA A 163 11.16 -21.09 -3.21
C ALA A 163 10.74 -21.58 -1.79
N HIS A 164 11.01 -20.79 -0.74
CA HIS A 164 10.80 -21.19 0.66
C HIS A 164 9.90 -20.23 1.45
N LEU A 165 9.53 -19.10 0.86
CA LEU A 165 8.69 -18.09 1.51
C LEU A 165 7.47 -17.78 0.63
N PRO A 166 6.28 -17.65 1.20
CA PRO A 166 5.09 -17.25 0.46
C PRO A 166 5.28 -15.83 -0.10
N SER A 167 4.53 -15.50 -1.14
CA SER A 167 4.35 -14.11 -1.56
C SER A 167 3.42 -13.38 -0.60
N THR A 168 3.43 -12.04 -0.65
CA THR A 168 2.45 -11.22 0.08
C THR A 168 1.02 -11.47 -0.39
N GLU A 169 0.81 -11.77 -1.67
CA GLU A 169 -0.51 -12.18 -2.19
C GLU A 169 -0.97 -13.51 -1.57
N GLN A 170 -0.10 -14.51 -1.45
CA GLN A 170 -0.41 -15.77 -0.77
C GLN A 170 -0.71 -15.58 0.72
N LEU A 171 0.04 -14.68 1.39
CA LEU A 171 -0.27 -14.28 2.76
C LEU A 171 -1.65 -13.63 2.85
N TRP A 172 -1.96 -12.73 1.92
CA TRP A 172 -3.26 -12.05 1.85
C TRP A 172 -4.41 -13.05 1.73
N ASP A 173 -4.33 -13.95 0.74
CA ASP A 173 -5.36 -14.97 0.51
C ASP A 173 -5.56 -15.87 1.74
N ALA A 174 -4.47 -16.26 2.41
CA ALA A 174 -4.55 -17.06 3.63
C ALA A 174 -5.22 -16.30 4.80
N LEU A 175 -5.03 -14.98 4.93
CA LEU A 175 -5.72 -14.15 5.93
C LEU A 175 -7.20 -13.99 5.60
N LEU A 176 -7.54 -13.77 4.33
CA LEU A 176 -8.93 -13.67 3.85
C LEU A 176 -9.69 -14.98 4.06
N GLU A 177 -9.05 -16.14 3.87
CA GLU A 177 -9.63 -17.46 4.17
C GLU A 177 -9.89 -17.69 5.66
N LYS A 178 -9.10 -17.05 6.54
CA LYS A 178 -9.36 -17.06 7.99
C LYS A 178 -10.50 -16.13 8.42
N GLY A 179 -11.19 -15.50 7.49
CA GLY A 179 -12.31 -14.60 7.77
C GLY A 179 -11.88 -13.19 8.15
N MET A 180 -10.60 -12.84 8.00
CA MET A 180 -10.16 -11.47 8.28
C MET A 180 -10.61 -10.51 7.17
N ILE A 181 -11.04 -9.31 7.57
CA ILE A 181 -11.05 -8.15 6.68
C ILE A 181 -9.62 -7.65 6.65
N MET A 182 -8.97 -7.71 5.49
CA MET A 182 -7.58 -7.28 5.34
C MET A 182 -7.40 -6.60 3.98
N TRP A 183 -6.98 -5.33 4.01
CA TRP A 183 -6.74 -4.51 2.83
C TRP A 183 -5.25 -4.49 2.48
N GLY A 184 -4.94 -4.68 1.20
CA GLY A 184 -3.57 -4.68 0.71
C GLY A 184 -3.12 -3.28 0.29
N VAL A 185 -2.07 -2.75 0.91
CA VAL A 185 -1.49 -1.44 0.66
C VAL A 185 -0.23 -1.57 -0.19
N SER A 186 0.01 -0.62 -1.08
CA SER A 186 1.27 -0.46 -1.81
C SER A 186 2.01 0.79 -1.34
N SER A 187 3.32 0.69 -1.12
CA SER A 187 4.15 1.76 -0.59
C SER A 187 5.58 1.72 -1.14
N ASP A 188 6.34 2.77 -0.89
CA ASP A 188 7.73 2.88 -1.33
C ASP A 188 8.75 2.40 -0.29
N ASP A 189 8.54 2.69 0.98
CA ASP A 189 9.56 2.56 2.04
C ASP A 189 10.86 3.28 1.62
N ALA A 190 10.69 4.47 1.04
CA ALA A 190 11.76 5.20 0.40
C ALA A 190 12.69 5.86 1.41
N HIS A 191 13.99 5.78 1.14
CA HIS A 191 15.03 6.38 1.97
C HIS A 191 16.02 7.23 1.16
N LYS A 192 16.03 7.08 -0.19
CA LYS A 192 17.04 7.67 -1.06
C LYS A 192 16.42 8.52 -2.15
N LEU A 193 16.70 9.83 -2.08
CA LEU A 193 16.33 10.80 -3.11
C LEU A 193 17.57 11.41 -3.78
N GLN A 194 18.76 11.30 -3.16
CA GLN A 194 20.01 11.83 -3.72
C GLN A 194 20.77 10.79 -4.56
N LYS A 195 20.53 9.50 -4.32
CA LYS A 195 21.14 8.41 -5.07
C LYS A 195 20.05 7.53 -5.69
N TRP A 196 20.07 7.43 -7.02
CA TRP A 196 19.05 6.73 -7.79
C TRP A 196 19.58 5.43 -8.40
N GLY A 197 18.72 4.43 -8.51
CA GLY A 197 19.03 3.15 -9.14
C GLY A 197 18.05 2.03 -8.77
N GLU A 198 18.04 0.98 -9.56
CA GLU A 198 17.14 -0.17 -9.37
C GLU A 198 17.31 -0.84 -7.99
N LYS A 199 18.53 -0.80 -7.44
CA LYS A 199 18.87 -1.40 -6.13
C LYS A 199 18.74 -0.44 -4.95
N GLU A 200 18.41 0.80 -5.21
CA GLU A 200 18.22 1.82 -4.17
C GLU A 200 16.74 1.86 -3.77
N ASN A 201 16.49 2.20 -2.52
CA ASN A 201 15.13 2.39 -1.98
C ASN A 201 14.62 3.81 -2.29
N ASN A 202 14.34 4.04 -3.56
CA ASN A 202 13.85 5.30 -4.09
C ASN A 202 12.32 5.40 -4.06
N PRO A 203 11.75 6.60 -4.01
CA PRO A 203 10.31 6.82 -4.09
C PRO A 203 9.73 6.62 -5.50
N GLY A 204 8.40 6.58 -5.59
CA GLY A 204 7.65 6.55 -6.85
C GLY A 204 7.49 5.16 -7.46
N ARG A 205 7.59 4.10 -6.69
CA ARG A 205 7.54 2.71 -7.16
C ARG A 205 6.36 1.91 -6.63
N GLY A 206 5.67 2.44 -5.62
CA GLY A 206 4.49 1.83 -5.04
C GLY A 206 3.63 2.88 -4.37
N TRP A 207 2.32 2.89 -4.62
CA TRP A 207 1.40 3.87 -4.07
C TRP A 207 -0.01 3.33 -3.92
N VAL A 208 -0.84 4.07 -3.22
CA VAL A 208 -2.28 3.86 -3.15
C VAL A 208 -3.02 4.97 -3.89
N MET A 209 -4.13 4.59 -4.53
CA MET A 209 -5.13 5.52 -5.04
C MET A 209 -6.36 5.43 -4.14
N VAL A 210 -6.63 6.44 -3.35
CA VAL A 210 -7.70 6.46 -2.35
C VAL A 210 -8.89 7.27 -2.87
N GLN A 211 -10.07 6.67 -2.83
CA GLN A 211 -11.30 7.36 -3.18
C GLN A 211 -11.90 8.02 -1.94
N SER A 212 -11.93 9.36 -1.91
CA SER A 212 -12.42 10.12 -0.78
C SER A 212 -13.15 11.38 -1.24
N ASP A 213 -14.08 11.87 -0.43
CA ASP A 213 -14.79 13.11 -0.69
C ASP A 213 -13.91 14.34 -0.40
N GLU A 214 -12.96 14.21 0.52
CA GLU A 214 -12.08 15.27 0.98
C GLU A 214 -10.64 14.82 1.12
N LEU A 215 -9.70 15.75 0.91
CA LEU A 215 -8.27 15.56 1.16
C LEU A 215 -7.94 16.02 2.60
N THR A 216 -8.36 15.23 3.58
CA THR A 216 -8.01 15.41 5.00
C THR A 216 -7.52 14.10 5.60
N SER A 217 -6.69 14.17 6.66
CA SER A 217 -6.14 12.97 7.31
C SER A 217 -7.23 12.00 7.74
N ASP A 218 -8.33 12.52 8.30
CA ASP A 218 -9.48 11.72 8.73
C ASP A 218 -10.24 11.08 7.58
N ALA A 219 -10.51 11.84 6.50
CA ALA A 219 -11.27 11.33 5.35
C ALA A 219 -10.47 10.23 4.61
N ILE A 220 -9.17 10.47 4.37
CA ILE A 220 -8.26 9.49 3.75
C ILE A 220 -8.17 8.23 4.62
N THR A 221 -7.95 8.37 5.94
CA THR A 221 -7.84 7.23 6.85
C THR A 221 -9.15 6.42 6.90
N LYS A 222 -10.30 7.07 6.98
CA LYS A 222 -11.61 6.41 6.96
C LYS A 222 -11.88 5.70 5.63
N ALA A 223 -11.51 6.30 4.51
CA ALA A 223 -11.62 5.67 3.19
C ALA A 223 -10.76 4.41 3.11
N MET A 224 -9.50 4.47 3.57
CA MET A 224 -8.62 3.31 3.60
C MET A 224 -9.15 2.19 4.51
N LEU A 225 -9.71 2.51 5.68
CA LEU A 225 -10.34 1.53 6.57
C LEU A 225 -11.55 0.83 5.97
N ARG A 226 -12.28 1.47 5.04
CA ARG A 226 -13.38 0.84 4.28
C ARG A 226 -12.88 0.06 3.06
N GLY A 227 -11.58 0.14 2.73
CA GLY A 227 -11.02 -0.42 1.51
C GLY A 227 -11.38 0.39 0.25
N ASP A 228 -11.77 1.66 0.38
CA ASP A 228 -12.09 2.55 -0.74
C ASP A 228 -10.82 3.05 -1.43
N PHE A 229 -9.98 2.12 -1.83
CA PHE A 229 -8.72 2.38 -2.53
C PHE A 229 -8.28 1.18 -3.36
N TYR A 230 -7.35 1.40 -4.28
CA TYR A 230 -6.56 0.34 -4.88
C TYR A 230 -5.07 0.62 -4.71
N SER A 231 -4.26 -0.42 -4.79
CA SER A 231 -2.80 -0.37 -4.71
C SER A 231 -2.18 -0.48 -6.09
N SER A 232 -1.09 0.24 -6.34
CA SER A 232 -0.42 0.25 -7.64
C SER A 232 1.11 0.19 -7.49
N SER A 233 1.74 -0.39 -8.52
CA SER A 233 3.18 -0.30 -8.79
C SER A 233 3.43 0.10 -10.26
N GLY A 234 2.53 0.94 -10.85
CA GLY A 234 2.65 1.47 -12.20
C GLY A 234 1.35 1.51 -12.99
N VAL A 235 0.36 0.69 -12.66
CA VAL A 235 -0.92 0.64 -13.40
C VAL A 235 -1.93 1.61 -12.80
N MET A 236 -2.54 2.45 -13.63
CA MET A 236 -3.61 3.37 -13.26
C MET A 236 -4.97 2.85 -13.74
N LEU A 237 -5.99 2.97 -12.88
CA LEU A 237 -7.35 2.59 -13.22
C LEU A 237 -8.19 3.81 -13.58
N ASP A 238 -8.94 3.72 -14.66
CA ASP A 238 -9.94 4.70 -15.08
C ASP A 238 -11.27 4.49 -14.30
N LYS A 239 -11.63 3.22 -14.09
CA LYS A 239 -12.84 2.84 -13.38
C LYS A 239 -12.56 1.72 -12.40
N LEU A 240 -13.11 1.84 -11.20
CA LEU A 240 -13.21 0.74 -10.24
C LEU A 240 -14.56 0.81 -9.53
N VAL A 241 -15.37 -0.22 -9.72
CA VAL A 241 -16.63 -0.41 -9.01
C VAL A 241 -16.57 -1.71 -8.23
N ARG A 242 -16.65 -1.61 -6.91
CA ARG A 242 -16.78 -2.73 -5.99
C ARG A 242 -18.23 -2.80 -5.51
N GLY A 243 -18.99 -3.75 -6.06
CA GLY A 243 -20.35 -4.06 -5.60
C GLY A 243 -20.34 -4.97 -4.37
N SER A 244 -21.50 -5.47 -3.96
CA SER A 244 -21.61 -6.43 -2.86
C SER A 244 -20.98 -7.80 -3.19
N SER A 245 -20.99 -8.21 -4.46
CA SER A 245 -20.41 -9.47 -4.93
C SER A 245 -19.63 -9.33 -6.24
N THR A 246 -19.48 -8.12 -6.76
CA THR A 246 -18.90 -7.89 -8.09
C THR A 246 -17.76 -6.92 -8.04
N ILE A 247 -16.77 -7.12 -8.90
CA ILE A 247 -15.74 -6.14 -9.22
C ILE A 247 -15.79 -5.86 -10.71
N GLU A 248 -15.89 -4.58 -11.07
CA GLU A 248 -15.76 -4.08 -12.43
C GLU A 248 -14.64 -3.04 -12.45
N LEU A 249 -13.71 -3.15 -13.41
CA LEU A 249 -12.62 -2.21 -13.53
C LEU A 249 -12.23 -1.96 -14.99
N SER A 250 -11.64 -0.79 -15.24
CA SER A 250 -10.91 -0.49 -16.47
C SER A 250 -9.59 0.21 -16.17
N VAL A 251 -8.60 -0.04 -17.01
CA VAL A 251 -7.26 0.55 -16.94
C VAL A 251 -7.25 1.86 -17.70
N ASN A 252 -6.70 2.89 -17.13
CA ASN A 252 -6.36 4.14 -17.81
C ASN A 252 -5.02 3.94 -18.54
N GLU A 253 -5.09 3.65 -19.85
CA GLU A 253 -3.88 3.36 -20.65
C GLU A 253 -2.95 4.56 -20.78
N GLU A 254 -3.52 5.77 -20.88
CA GLU A 254 -2.75 7.01 -21.01
C GLU A 254 -1.99 7.34 -19.74
N GLU A 255 -2.67 7.37 -18.58
CA GLU A 255 -2.01 7.60 -17.29
C GLU A 255 -1.03 6.48 -16.94
N THR A 256 -1.37 5.20 -17.25
CA THR A 256 -0.43 4.09 -17.09
C THR A 256 0.82 4.31 -17.92
N ALA A 257 0.70 4.71 -19.19
CA ALA A 257 1.85 4.99 -20.03
C ALA A 257 2.69 6.17 -19.50
N CYS A 258 2.05 7.21 -18.96
CA CYS A 258 2.74 8.32 -18.32
C CYS A 258 3.53 7.87 -17.07
N GLU A 259 2.94 7.05 -16.20
CA GLU A 259 3.67 6.51 -15.02
C GLU A 259 4.85 5.64 -15.45
N LEU A 260 4.65 4.77 -16.45
CA LEU A 260 5.69 3.86 -16.94
C LEU A 260 6.83 4.57 -17.70
N ALA A 261 6.61 5.78 -18.20
CA ALA A 261 7.65 6.61 -18.80
C ALA A 261 8.58 7.24 -17.75
N SER A 262 8.26 7.16 -16.46
CA SER A 262 9.09 7.67 -15.38
C SER A 262 10.40 6.86 -15.27
N GLU A 263 11.53 7.56 -15.28
CA GLU A 263 12.85 6.96 -15.06
C GLU A 263 13.04 6.39 -13.64
N PHE A 264 12.11 6.68 -12.73
CA PHE A 264 12.16 6.26 -11.33
C PHE A 264 11.43 4.95 -11.09
N LEU A 265 10.56 4.53 -12.01
CA LEU A 265 9.73 3.34 -11.87
C LEU A 265 10.40 2.12 -12.53
N PHE A 266 10.62 1.08 -11.74
CA PHE A 266 11.21 -0.17 -12.19
C PHE A 266 10.20 -1.30 -12.11
N GLY A 267 9.85 -1.88 -13.26
CA GLY A 267 8.97 -3.04 -13.33
C GLY A 267 9.68 -4.31 -12.85
N ARG A 268 8.88 -5.27 -12.43
CA ARG A 268 9.37 -6.60 -12.06
C ARG A 268 9.82 -7.38 -13.31
N PRO A 269 11.09 -7.82 -13.41
CA PRO A 269 11.51 -8.64 -14.52
C PRO A 269 10.91 -10.05 -14.44
N VAL A 270 10.35 -10.53 -15.56
CA VAL A 270 9.78 -11.87 -15.68
C VAL A 270 10.38 -12.61 -16.89
N LYS A 271 10.50 -13.94 -16.75
CA LYS A 271 11.15 -14.77 -17.79
C LYS A 271 10.19 -15.26 -18.86
N LYS A 272 8.88 -15.23 -18.58
CA LYS A 272 7.84 -15.82 -19.46
C LYS A 272 6.64 -14.91 -19.53
N GLY A 273 5.93 -14.92 -20.64
CA GLY A 273 4.72 -14.15 -20.90
C GLY A 273 4.79 -13.45 -22.25
N LYS A 274 3.76 -12.69 -22.55
CA LYS A 274 3.70 -11.77 -23.69
C LYS A 274 3.37 -10.37 -23.20
N PRO A 275 3.78 -9.30 -23.91
CA PRO A 275 3.35 -7.94 -23.62
C PRO A 275 1.81 -7.83 -23.66
N GLY A 276 1.26 -6.85 -22.97
CA GLY A 276 -0.17 -6.59 -22.90
C GLY A 276 -0.70 -6.43 -21.49
N THR A 277 -1.98 -6.15 -21.38
CA THR A 277 -2.70 -6.00 -20.10
C THR A 277 -3.54 -7.23 -19.84
N PHE A 278 -3.45 -7.76 -18.63
CA PHE A 278 -4.18 -8.94 -18.16
C PHE A 278 -4.85 -8.60 -16.84
N ILE A 279 -6.13 -8.97 -16.72
CA ILE A 279 -6.91 -8.77 -15.49
C ILE A 279 -7.26 -10.15 -14.96
N GLU A 280 -6.72 -10.45 -13.76
CA GLU A 280 -6.98 -11.69 -13.03
C GLU A 280 -7.91 -11.43 -11.88
N PHE A 281 -8.96 -12.25 -11.74
CA PHE A 281 -9.85 -12.27 -10.60
C PHE A 281 -9.57 -13.51 -9.79
N SER A 282 -9.34 -13.34 -8.49
CA SER A 282 -9.04 -14.42 -7.57
C SER A 282 -10.08 -14.49 -6.45
N GLY A 283 -10.52 -15.72 -6.15
CA GLY A 283 -11.41 -16.06 -5.07
C GLY A 283 -10.69 -16.76 -3.89
N PRO A 284 -11.42 -17.53 -3.06
CA PRO A 284 -10.87 -18.23 -1.92
C PRO A 284 -9.63 -19.06 -2.27
N GLY A 285 -8.63 -19.04 -1.37
CA GLY A 285 -7.34 -19.69 -1.59
C GLY A 285 -6.44 -19.02 -2.61
N GLY A 286 -6.82 -17.86 -3.14
CA GLY A 286 -6.11 -17.20 -4.22
C GLY A 286 -6.32 -17.88 -5.58
N GLU A 287 -7.33 -18.77 -5.70
CA GLU A 287 -7.65 -19.40 -6.96
C GLU A 287 -8.07 -18.37 -8.00
N VAL A 288 -7.39 -18.36 -9.15
CA VAL A 288 -7.75 -17.48 -10.28
C VAL A 288 -9.01 -18.04 -10.95
N VAL A 289 -10.13 -17.37 -10.72
CA VAL A 289 -11.46 -17.78 -11.25
C VAL A 289 -11.76 -17.22 -12.63
N LYS A 290 -11.06 -16.14 -13.02
CA LYS A 290 -11.19 -15.53 -14.35
C LYS A 290 -9.93 -14.77 -14.71
N THR A 291 -9.49 -14.91 -15.96
CA THR A 291 -8.45 -14.06 -16.57
C THR A 291 -9.00 -13.45 -17.86
N VAL A 292 -8.79 -12.16 -18.03
CA VAL A 292 -9.14 -11.41 -19.24
C VAL A 292 -7.89 -10.74 -19.78
N GLU A 293 -7.61 -10.92 -21.06
CA GLU A 293 -6.64 -10.11 -21.78
C GLU A 293 -7.35 -8.88 -22.32
N GLY A 294 -6.92 -7.70 -21.91
CA GLY A 294 -7.53 -6.42 -22.27
C GLY A 294 -7.54 -5.45 -21.09
N VAL A 295 -8.09 -4.28 -21.34
CA VAL A 295 -8.05 -3.13 -20.42
C VAL A 295 -9.30 -2.97 -19.57
N SER A 296 -10.32 -3.78 -19.77
CA SER A 296 -11.53 -3.74 -18.93
C SER A 296 -12.10 -5.13 -18.69
N ALA A 297 -12.62 -5.34 -17.50
CA ALA A 297 -13.27 -6.60 -17.12
C ALA A 297 -14.20 -6.42 -15.91
N SER A 298 -15.14 -7.36 -15.79
CA SER A 298 -15.95 -7.54 -14.59
C SER A 298 -16.00 -9.02 -14.20
N CYS A 299 -16.16 -9.28 -12.90
CA CYS A 299 -16.38 -10.63 -12.41
C CYS A 299 -17.28 -10.60 -11.17
N GLU A 300 -18.09 -11.64 -11.02
CA GLU A 300 -18.92 -11.90 -9.84
C GLU A 300 -18.25 -12.96 -8.98
N ALA A 301 -18.27 -12.75 -7.67
CA ALA A 301 -17.72 -13.68 -6.69
C ALA A 301 -18.51 -15.00 -6.70
N LYS A 302 -17.79 -16.11 -6.70
CA LYS A 302 -18.34 -17.48 -6.56
C LYS A 302 -18.04 -18.12 -5.20
N GLY A 303 -17.45 -17.38 -4.28
CA GLY A 303 -17.04 -17.83 -2.95
C GLY A 303 -17.02 -16.68 -1.97
N ALA A 304 -16.47 -16.86 -0.80
CA ALA A 304 -16.52 -15.90 0.32
C ALA A 304 -15.93 -14.52 0.01
N TYR A 305 -15.05 -14.41 -0.97
CA TYR A 305 -14.48 -13.14 -1.44
C TYR A 305 -14.11 -13.20 -2.93
N LEU A 306 -13.92 -12.00 -3.51
CA LEU A 306 -13.31 -11.80 -4.82
C LEU A 306 -12.38 -10.59 -4.74
N ARG A 307 -11.18 -10.69 -5.31
CA ARG A 307 -10.25 -9.57 -5.54
C ARG A 307 -9.78 -9.57 -6.99
N ALA A 308 -9.34 -8.43 -7.49
CA ALA A 308 -8.76 -8.35 -8.83
C ALA A 308 -7.33 -7.84 -8.79
N LYS A 309 -6.55 -8.28 -9.79
CA LYS A 309 -5.19 -7.86 -10.06
C LYS A 309 -5.05 -7.55 -11.54
N VAL A 310 -4.56 -6.37 -11.86
CA VAL A 310 -4.13 -6.02 -13.21
C VAL A 310 -2.64 -6.28 -13.32
N ILE A 311 -2.23 -6.93 -14.40
CA ILE A 311 -0.84 -7.19 -14.77
C ILE A 311 -0.61 -6.52 -16.12
N HIS A 312 0.20 -5.48 -16.13
CA HIS A 312 0.61 -4.82 -17.38
C HIS A 312 2.05 -5.21 -17.70
N ARG A 313 2.26 -5.82 -18.87
CA ARG A 313 3.57 -6.33 -19.31
C ARG A 313 4.11 -5.50 -20.45
N VAL A 314 5.30 -4.97 -20.27
CA VAL A 314 6.02 -4.19 -21.27
C VAL A 314 7.28 -4.95 -21.68
N LYS A 315 7.55 -5.00 -22.98
CA LYS A 315 8.83 -5.49 -23.49
C LYS A 315 9.76 -4.30 -23.69
N THR A 316 10.90 -4.32 -23.02
CA THR A 316 11.94 -3.29 -23.15
C THR A 316 12.72 -3.44 -24.47
N GLU A 317 13.47 -2.42 -24.87
CA GLU A 317 14.30 -2.44 -26.07
C GLU A 317 15.35 -3.56 -26.05
N ASP A 318 15.93 -3.87 -24.88
CA ASP A 318 16.86 -4.99 -24.69
C ASP A 318 16.17 -6.35 -24.60
N GLY A 319 14.86 -6.42 -24.84
CA GLY A 319 14.07 -7.64 -24.95
C GLY A 319 13.59 -8.23 -23.63
N LYS A 320 13.86 -7.60 -22.49
CA LYS A 320 13.33 -8.02 -21.19
C LYS A 320 11.84 -7.78 -21.12
N LEU A 321 11.14 -8.61 -20.36
CA LEU A 321 9.73 -8.43 -20.05
C LEU A 321 9.61 -7.95 -18.62
N LEU A 322 8.94 -6.81 -18.44
CA LEU A 322 8.69 -6.19 -17.14
C LEU A 322 7.20 -6.22 -16.82
N GLU A 323 6.85 -6.50 -15.58
CA GLU A 323 5.48 -6.45 -15.07
C GLU A 323 5.28 -5.28 -14.11
N TYR A 324 4.13 -4.63 -14.27
CA TYR A 324 3.59 -3.59 -13.40
C TYR A 324 2.18 -3.99 -12.99
N TYR A 325 1.73 -3.54 -11.84
CA TYR A 325 0.51 -4.06 -11.24
C TYR A 325 -0.42 -2.98 -10.72
N ALA A 326 -1.73 -3.31 -10.67
CA ALA A 326 -2.68 -2.73 -9.75
C ALA A 326 -3.44 -3.86 -9.04
N TRP A 327 -3.76 -3.67 -7.76
CA TRP A 327 -4.53 -4.61 -6.94
C TRP A 327 -5.74 -3.91 -6.35
N THR A 328 -6.94 -4.44 -6.61
CA THR A 328 -8.16 -3.94 -5.98
C THR A 328 -8.33 -4.56 -4.60
N GLN A 329 -9.02 -3.86 -3.71
CA GLN A 329 -9.44 -4.47 -2.45
C GLN A 329 -10.53 -5.51 -2.69
N PRO A 330 -10.62 -6.56 -1.86
CA PRO A 330 -11.64 -7.60 -2.02
C PRO A 330 -13.05 -7.06 -1.78
N VAL A 331 -14.02 -7.73 -2.42
CA VAL A 331 -15.42 -7.71 -2.02
C VAL A 331 -15.73 -9.02 -1.28
N PHE A 332 -16.60 -8.96 -0.28
CA PHE A 332 -16.96 -10.09 0.57
C PHE A 332 -18.43 -10.45 0.37
N THR A 333 -18.73 -11.74 0.30
CA THR A 333 -20.09 -12.27 0.09
C THR A 333 -20.59 -13.06 1.29
N ASP A 334 -19.76 -13.22 2.32
CA ASP A 334 -20.03 -14.00 3.54
C ASP A 334 -20.48 -13.13 4.73
N GLY A 335 -20.81 -11.87 4.50
CA GLY A 335 -21.34 -10.96 5.51
C GLY A 335 -20.30 -10.20 6.34
N ARG A 336 -19.02 -10.31 5.97
CA ARG A 336 -17.93 -9.49 6.53
C ARG A 336 -18.05 -8.03 6.15
#